data_56f164d7ced00b2c96c6d9598b256e45
#
_entry.id   56f164d7ced00b2c96c6d9598b256e45
#
_cell.length_a   1.000
_cell.length_b   1.000
_cell.length_c   1.000
_cell.angle_alpha   90.00
_cell.angle_beta   90.00
_cell.angle_gamma   90.00
#
_symmetry.space_group_name_H-M   'P 1'
#
loop_
_entity.id
_entity.type
_entity.pdbx_description
1 polymer ?
#
loop_
_entity_poly.entity_id
_entity_poly.type
_entity_poly.pdbx_seq_one_letter_code
_entity_poly.pdbx_strand_id
1 'polypeptide(L)'
;MSAFLSAREVCQRLRDAALGVLAFKVCERPAEAGLVAVDIEGWLLLLDFEGGRLHHCECARNGDGQEGSLERWQRYGTDPVSLLSTWELAQIEQLLKAQTNEVAQ
;
A
#
# COMPACT_ATOMS: atom_id res chain seq x y z
N MET A 1 0.86 -24.46 -6.00
CA MET A 1 0.86 -23.88 -4.67
C MET A 1 0.22 -22.54 -4.66
N SER A 2 -0.39 -22.26 -3.55
CA SER A 2 -1.04 -20.98 -3.41
C SER A 2 -0.06 -19.84 -3.50
N ALA A 3 -0.43 -18.81 -4.23
CA ALA A 3 0.40 -17.62 -4.40
C ALA A 3 -0.27 -16.42 -3.76
N PHE A 4 -0.87 -16.64 -2.63
CA PHE A 4 -1.65 -15.61 -1.96
C PHE A 4 -0.82 -14.84 -0.95
N LEU A 5 -0.83 -13.51 -1.06
CA LEU A 5 -0.20 -12.63 -0.08
C LEU A 5 -1.19 -12.34 1.05
N SER A 6 -0.76 -12.54 2.28
CA SER A 6 -1.62 -12.27 3.43
C SER A 6 -1.60 -10.78 3.77
N ALA A 7 -2.61 -10.34 4.53
CA ALA A 7 -2.65 -8.97 4.98
C ALA A 7 -1.44 -8.63 5.85
N ARG A 8 -0.97 -9.58 6.64
CA ARG A 8 0.19 -9.37 7.49
C ARG A 8 1.44 -9.10 6.67
N GLU A 9 1.63 -9.87 5.60
CA GLU A 9 2.81 -9.69 4.77
C GLU A 9 2.81 -8.31 4.13
N VAL A 10 1.66 -7.88 3.64
CA VAL A 10 1.55 -6.56 3.01
C VAL A 10 1.71 -5.46 4.06
N CYS A 11 1.13 -5.66 5.25
CA CYS A 11 1.28 -4.69 6.33
C CYS A 11 2.75 -4.54 6.73
N GLN A 12 3.47 -5.65 6.80
CA GLN A 12 4.88 -5.58 7.15
C GLN A 12 5.67 -4.78 6.11
N ARG A 13 5.31 -4.94 4.85
CA ARG A 13 5.97 -4.18 3.79
C ARG A 13 5.70 -2.68 3.96
N LEU A 14 4.45 -2.32 4.24
CA LEU A 14 4.10 -0.93 4.48
C LEU A 14 4.82 -0.39 5.71
N ARG A 15 4.89 -1.20 6.76
CA ARG A 15 5.56 -0.79 8.00
C ARG A 15 7.03 -0.50 7.75
N ASP A 16 7.69 -1.37 7.01
CA ASP A 16 9.10 -1.18 6.70
C ASP A 16 9.32 0.09 5.88
N ALA A 17 8.38 0.40 5.00
CA ALA A 17 8.46 1.64 4.23
C ALA A 17 8.25 2.85 5.15
N ALA A 18 7.33 2.75 6.10
CA ALA A 18 7.07 3.83 7.04
C ALA A 18 8.29 4.11 7.91
N LEU A 19 9.05 3.06 8.23
CA LEU A 19 10.25 3.19 9.04
C LEU A 19 11.46 3.64 8.23
N GLY A 20 11.33 3.73 6.91
CA GLY A 20 12.44 4.12 6.08
C GLY A 20 13.38 2.99 5.73
N VAL A 21 13.04 1.76 6.09
CA VAL A 21 13.87 0.61 5.79
C VAL A 21 13.80 0.24 4.32
N LEU A 22 12.62 0.41 3.71
CA LEU A 22 12.41 0.12 2.30
C LEU A 22 12.03 1.39 1.56
N ALA A 23 12.45 1.48 0.31
CA ALA A 23 12.11 2.63 -0.53
C ALA A 23 10.65 2.58 -0.91
N PHE A 24 9.97 3.71 -0.78
CA PHE A 24 8.55 3.87 -1.09
C PHE A 24 8.45 4.83 -2.27
N LYS A 25 7.85 4.38 -3.35
CA LYS A 25 7.82 5.17 -4.57
C LYS A 25 6.43 5.13 -5.18
N VAL A 26 5.84 6.29 -5.37
CA VAL A 26 4.54 6.39 -6.06
C VAL A 26 4.79 6.26 -7.55
N CYS A 27 4.03 5.39 -8.20
CA CYS A 27 4.14 5.22 -9.65
C CYS A 27 3.53 6.44 -10.33
N GLU A 28 4.11 6.81 -11.46
CA GLU A 28 3.70 8.02 -12.15
C GLU A 28 2.26 7.98 -12.62
N ARG A 29 1.83 6.82 -13.04
CA ARG A 29 0.51 6.70 -13.64
C ARG A 29 -0.50 6.23 -12.62
N PRO A 30 -1.49 7.07 -12.29
CA PRO A 30 -2.55 6.63 -11.39
C PRO A 30 -3.40 5.57 -12.07
N ALA A 31 -3.79 4.57 -11.29
CA ALA A 31 -4.58 3.48 -11.84
C ALA A 31 -6.01 3.91 -12.09
N GLU A 32 -6.62 4.56 -11.11
CA GLU A 32 -7.99 5.03 -11.19
C GLU A 32 -8.19 6.13 -10.18
N ALA A 33 -9.33 6.80 -10.28
CA ALA A 33 -9.65 7.85 -9.32
C ALA A 33 -9.67 7.29 -7.91
N GLY A 34 -8.95 7.94 -7.02
CA GLY A 34 -8.88 7.52 -5.63
C GLY A 34 -7.90 6.41 -5.35
N LEU A 35 -7.31 5.82 -6.39
CA LEU A 35 -6.32 4.75 -6.20
C LEU A 35 -4.95 5.22 -6.63
N VAL A 36 -3.94 4.87 -5.84
CA VAL A 36 -2.57 5.24 -6.10
C VAL A 36 -1.72 3.97 -6.12
N ALA A 37 -0.97 3.77 -7.19
CA ALA A 37 -0.06 2.64 -7.29
C ALA A 37 1.28 3.03 -6.71
N VAL A 38 1.81 2.16 -5.84
CA VAL A 38 3.13 2.41 -5.24
C VAL A 38 4.01 1.18 -5.41
N ASP A 39 5.30 1.43 -5.47
CA ASP A 39 6.32 0.39 -5.57
C ASP A 39 7.15 0.45 -4.29
N ILE A 40 7.16 -0.64 -3.54
CA ILE A 40 7.98 -0.75 -2.34
C ILE A 40 8.98 -1.87 -2.58
N GLU A 41 10.09 -1.49 -3.20
CA GLU A 41 11.21 -2.40 -3.49
C GLU A 41 10.76 -3.68 -4.20
N GLY A 42 10.04 -3.49 -5.30
CA GLY A 42 9.62 -4.60 -6.12
C GLY A 42 8.21 -5.10 -5.84
N TRP A 43 7.59 -4.64 -4.76
CA TRP A 43 6.20 -4.97 -4.47
C TRP A 43 5.32 -3.85 -4.98
N LEU A 44 4.31 -4.20 -5.75
CA LEU A 44 3.36 -3.22 -6.26
C LEU A 44 2.10 -3.27 -5.42
N LEU A 45 1.71 -2.13 -4.89
CA LEU A 45 0.51 -2.03 -4.07
C LEU A 45 -0.41 -0.97 -4.68
N LEU A 46 -1.69 -1.24 -4.64
CA LEU A 46 -2.69 -0.29 -5.09
C LEU A 46 -3.43 0.19 -3.85
N LEU A 47 -3.23 1.47 -3.51
CA LEU A 47 -3.73 2.03 -2.26
C LEU A 47 -4.89 2.98 -2.52
N ASP A 48 -5.92 2.87 -1.71
CA ASP A 48 -7.05 3.80 -1.76
C ASP A 48 -6.67 5.01 -0.91
N PHE A 49 -6.25 6.06 -1.59
CA PHE A 49 -5.78 7.28 -0.93
C PHE A 49 -6.54 8.47 -1.51
N GLU A 50 -7.34 9.09 -0.67
CA GLU A 50 -8.21 10.16 -1.13
C GLU A 50 -8.41 11.16 -0.01
N GLY A 51 -8.41 12.45 -0.37
CA GLY A 51 -8.59 13.50 0.61
C GLY A 51 -7.46 13.57 1.62
N GLY A 52 -6.27 13.10 1.24
CA GLY A 52 -5.13 13.10 2.13
C GLY A 52 -5.13 11.96 3.12
N ARG A 53 -6.05 11.01 2.98
CA ARG A 53 -6.18 9.90 3.91
C ARG A 53 -6.04 8.56 3.20
N LEU A 54 -5.33 7.65 3.83
CA LEU A 54 -5.20 6.29 3.32
C LEU A 54 -6.30 5.44 3.93
N HIS A 55 -7.15 4.89 3.06
CA HIS A 55 -8.31 4.14 3.52
C HIS A 55 -8.04 2.63 3.59
N HIS A 56 -7.54 2.07 2.50
CA HIS A 56 -7.23 0.64 2.50
C HIS A 56 -6.30 0.33 1.33
N CYS A 57 -5.81 -0.91 1.30
CA CYS A 57 -5.00 -1.41 0.20
C CYS A 57 -5.92 -2.28 -0.66
N GLU A 58 -6.08 -1.88 -1.92
CA GLU A 58 -6.98 -2.60 -2.82
C GLU A 58 -6.41 -3.94 -3.23
N CYS A 59 -5.13 -3.97 -3.55
CA CYS A 59 -4.45 -5.22 -3.90
C CYS A 59 -2.95 -5.02 -3.81
N ALA A 60 -2.23 -6.14 -3.85
CA ALA A 60 -0.78 -6.13 -3.76
C ALA A 60 -0.22 -7.30 -4.56
N ARG A 61 0.99 -7.10 -5.08
CA ARG A 61 1.71 -8.14 -5.80
C ARG A 61 3.19 -8.03 -5.44
N ASN A 62 3.81 -9.16 -5.12
CA ASN A 62 5.24 -9.15 -4.83
C ASN A 62 6.05 -9.51 -6.07
N GLY A 63 7.37 -9.54 -5.94
CA GLY A 63 8.26 -9.81 -7.07
C GLY A 63 8.17 -11.23 -7.58
N ASP A 64 7.61 -12.15 -6.81
CA ASP A 64 7.45 -13.54 -7.20
C ASP A 64 6.12 -13.83 -7.87
N GLY A 65 5.28 -12.79 -8.05
CA GLY A 65 4.00 -12.97 -8.68
C GLY A 65 2.88 -13.36 -7.75
N GLN A 66 3.14 -13.41 -6.44
CA GLN A 66 2.08 -13.67 -5.47
C GLN A 66 1.22 -12.43 -5.32
N GLU A 67 -0.07 -12.64 -5.16
CA GLU A 67 -1.01 -11.53 -5.11
C GLU A 67 -1.97 -11.65 -3.93
N GLY A 68 -2.49 -10.50 -3.50
CA GLY A 68 -3.54 -10.46 -2.50
C GLY A 68 -4.48 -9.33 -2.85
N SER A 69 -5.69 -9.38 -2.32
CA SER A 69 -6.69 -8.36 -2.60
C SER A 69 -7.50 -8.07 -1.34
N LEU A 70 -8.09 -6.87 -1.33
CA LEU A 70 -8.92 -6.45 -0.20
C LEU A 70 -10.06 -7.41 0.06
N GLU A 71 -10.70 -7.87 -1.01
CA GLU A 71 -11.81 -8.80 -0.88
C GLU A 71 -11.40 -10.07 -0.14
N ARG A 72 -10.24 -10.59 -0.48
CA ARG A 72 -9.77 -11.82 0.14
C ARG A 72 -9.36 -11.59 1.59
N TRP A 73 -8.69 -10.47 1.85
CA TRP A 73 -8.27 -10.15 3.21
C TRP A 73 -9.48 -9.96 4.13
N GLN A 74 -10.52 -9.32 3.62
CA GLN A 74 -11.72 -9.08 4.42
C GLN A 74 -12.41 -10.38 4.81
N ARG A 75 -12.28 -11.40 4.00
CA ARG A 75 -12.83 -12.71 4.34
C ARG A 75 -12.20 -13.28 5.60
N TYR A 76 -10.97 -12.87 5.88
CA TYR A 76 -10.27 -13.32 7.09
C TYR A 76 -10.35 -12.29 8.20
N GLY A 77 -11.16 -11.26 7.99
CA GLY A 77 -11.43 -10.28 9.03
C GLY A 77 -10.38 -9.20 9.21
N THR A 78 -9.48 -9.03 8.25
CA THR A 78 -8.45 -8.02 8.41
C THR A 78 -7.95 -7.54 7.05
N ASP A 79 -7.34 -6.35 7.05
CA ASP A 79 -6.69 -5.83 5.85
C ASP A 79 -5.38 -5.15 6.26
N PRO A 80 -4.45 -4.97 5.30
CA PRO A 80 -3.12 -4.48 5.66
C PRO A 80 -3.10 -3.12 6.33
N VAL A 81 -3.96 -2.22 5.89
CA VAL A 81 -3.94 -0.86 6.42
C VAL A 81 -4.44 -0.83 7.87
N SER A 82 -5.45 -1.63 8.18
CA SER A 82 -5.98 -1.63 9.54
C SER A 82 -5.03 -2.25 10.55
N LEU A 83 -4.01 -2.96 10.08
CA LEU A 83 -3.00 -3.52 10.96
C LEU A 83 -1.89 -2.52 11.31
N LEU A 84 -1.84 -1.40 10.61
CA LEU A 84 -0.81 -0.39 10.88
C LEU A 84 -1.16 0.38 12.14
N SER A 85 -0.12 0.76 12.89
CA SER A 85 -0.32 1.64 14.04
C SER A 85 -0.65 3.04 13.53
N THR A 86 -1.14 3.89 14.44
CA THR A 86 -1.47 5.26 14.08
C THR A 86 -0.28 5.99 13.47
N TRP A 87 0.90 5.81 14.06
CA TRP A 87 2.11 6.46 13.56
C TRP A 87 2.50 5.94 12.18
N GLU A 88 2.43 4.62 12.01
CA GLU A 88 2.80 4.01 10.72
C GLU A 88 1.86 4.48 9.62
N LEU A 89 0.57 4.52 9.92
CA LEU A 89 -0.40 5.00 8.97
C LEU A 89 -0.13 6.45 8.57
N ALA A 90 0.15 7.29 9.56
CA ALA A 90 0.43 8.69 9.29
C ALA A 90 1.67 8.86 8.43
N GLN A 91 2.69 8.03 8.66
CA GLN A 91 3.91 8.08 7.86
C GLN A 91 3.65 7.73 6.40
N ILE A 92 2.86 6.68 6.17
CA ILE A 92 2.53 6.30 4.80
C ILE A 92 1.73 7.41 4.14
N GLU A 93 0.80 8.02 4.86
CA GLU A 93 0.02 9.12 4.31
C GLU A 93 0.93 10.31 3.95
N GLN A 94 1.93 10.59 4.76
CA GLN A 94 2.87 11.66 4.46
C GLN A 94 3.67 11.36 3.20
N LEU A 95 4.13 10.13 3.06
CA LEU A 95 4.86 9.73 1.86
C LEU A 95 4.00 9.89 0.62
N LEU A 96 2.73 9.49 0.72
CA LEU A 96 1.81 9.61 -0.40
C LEU A 96 1.58 11.08 -0.75
N LYS A 97 1.35 11.92 0.25
CA LYS A 97 1.10 13.34 0.03
C LYS A 97 2.30 14.00 -0.63
N ALA A 98 3.50 13.70 -0.13
CA ALA A 98 4.70 14.33 -0.65
C ALA A 98 4.92 13.99 -2.12
N GLN A 99 4.70 12.74 -2.49
CA GLN A 99 4.98 12.31 -3.85
C GLN A 99 3.87 12.65 -4.81
N THR A 100 2.61 12.57 -4.37
CA THR A 100 1.51 12.90 -5.26
C THR A 100 1.39 14.40 -5.46
N ASN A 101 1.73 15.20 -4.44
CA ASN A 101 1.70 16.64 -4.59
C ASN A 101 2.73 17.12 -5.61
N GLU A 102 3.87 16.48 -5.65
CA GLU A 102 4.87 16.81 -6.66
C GLU A 102 4.34 16.59 -8.05
N VAL A 103 3.64 15.50 -8.23
CA VAL A 103 3.08 15.17 -9.53
C VAL A 103 2.00 16.19 -9.92
N ALA A 104 1.25 16.68 -8.95
CA ALA A 104 0.16 17.62 -9.20
C ALA A 104 0.67 18.99 -9.65
N GLN A 105 1.91 19.27 -9.42
CA GLN A 105 2.49 20.52 -9.86
C GLN A 105 2.72 20.49 -11.38
#